data_fa70f915589b769d919460f8cee8b306
#
_entry.id   fa70f915589b769d919460f8cee8b306
#
_cell.length_a   1.000
_cell.length_b   1.000
_cell.length_c   1.000
_cell.angle_alpha   90.00
_cell.angle_beta   90.00
_cell.angle_gamma   90.00
#
_symmetry.space_group_name_H-M   'P 1'
#
loop_
_entity.id
_entity.type
_entity.pdbx_description
1 polymer ?
#
loop_
_entity_poly.entity_id
_entity_poly.type
_entity_poly.pdbx_seq_one_letter_code
_entity_poly.pdbx_strand_id
1 'polypeptide(L)'
;DAPTKGNLVARYRGRDSSLKPILLLAHIDVVEALPEDWSSDLNPFEFLERGDYYYGRGVTDNKDEAAIYIANFIRMRREGFVPDRDIVLALTADEEGGPRNGVEFLLAEHRDLIDAAYALNEGGGGMERDGRKISNNVQAAEKKFLSFYFTATNPGGHSSVPVEKNAI
;
A
#
# COMPACT_ATOMS: atom_id res chain seq x y z
N ASP A 1 19.79 5.50 9.19
CA ASP A 1 19.93 4.22 8.50
C ASP A 1 18.91 3.19 9.00
N ALA A 2 18.31 2.44 8.07
CA ALA A 2 17.41 1.33 8.34
C ALA A 2 17.86 0.13 7.47
N PRO A 3 18.89 -0.63 7.91
CA PRO A 3 19.56 -1.62 7.08
C PRO A 3 18.66 -2.78 6.60
N THR A 4 17.49 -2.92 7.20
CA THR A 4 16.46 -3.93 6.82
C THR A 4 15.35 -3.36 5.94
N LYS A 5 15.40 -2.08 5.60
CA LYS A 5 14.42 -1.41 4.76
C LYS A 5 15.08 -1.01 3.45
N GLY A 6 14.38 -1.17 2.35
CA GLY A 6 14.89 -0.82 1.03
C GLY A 6 13.79 -0.34 0.12
N ASN A 7 14.09 0.69 -0.67
CA ASN A 7 13.25 1.14 -1.75
C ASN A 7 13.93 0.78 -3.08
N LEU A 8 13.14 0.51 -4.11
CA LEU A 8 13.64 0.33 -5.47
C LEU A 8 13.03 1.41 -6.35
N VAL A 9 13.88 2.10 -7.11
CA VAL A 9 13.42 3.03 -8.15
C VAL A 9 13.98 2.57 -9.49
N ALA A 10 13.09 2.33 -10.45
CA ALA A 10 13.44 1.95 -11.80
C ALA A 10 12.84 2.96 -12.80
N ARG A 11 13.58 3.27 -13.86
CA ARG A 11 13.15 4.23 -14.89
C ARG A 11 13.12 3.59 -16.27
N TYR A 12 11.96 3.60 -16.89
CA TYR A 12 11.75 3.22 -18.27
C TYR A 12 11.79 4.46 -19.14
N ARG A 13 12.76 4.53 -20.05
CA ARG A 13 13.03 5.73 -20.84
C ARG A 13 11.98 5.94 -21.94
N GLY A 14 11.50 7.18 -22.01
CA GLY A 14 10.64 7.67 -23.08
C GLY A 14 11.44 8.37 -24.20
N ARG A 15 10.70 8.87 -25.19
CA ARG A 15 11.27 9.59 -26.35
C ARG A 15 11.74 10.98 -25.98
N ASP A 16 11.00 11.67 -25.12
CA ASP A 16 11.22 13.06 -24.76
C ASP A 16 11.58 13.17 -23.27
N SER A 17 12.88 13.35 -23.01
CA SER A 17 13.40 13.52 -21.65
C SER A 17 13.14 14.90 -21.05
N SER A 18 12.63 15.86 -21.84
CA SER A 18 12.25 17.18 -21.34
C SER A 18 10.90 17.16 -20.59
N LEU A 19 10.08 16.14 -20.85
CA LEU A 19 8.82 15.93 -20.16
C LEU A 19 9.04 15.27 -18.81
N LYS A 20 8.38 15.81 -17.78
CA LYS A 20 8.36 15.13 -16.46
C LYS A 20 7.76 13.74 -16.59
N PRO A 21 8.33 12.74 -15.91
CA PRO A 21 7.86 11.36 -15.97
C PRO A 21 6.46 11.17 -15.38
N ILE A 22 5.92 9.96 -15.57
CA ILE A 22 4.83 9.40 -14.77
C ILE A 22 5.45 8.51 -13.71
N LEU A 23 5.05 8.67 -12.47
CA LEU A 23 5.44 7.81 -11.36
C LEU A 23 4.37 6.73 -11.14
N LEU A 24 4.80 5.48 -11.12
CA LEU A 24 4.04 4.34 -10.65
C LEU A 24 4.57 4.01 -9.26
N LEU A 25 3.74 4.10 -8.25
CA LEU A 25 4.12 3.91 -6.87
C LEU A 25 3.34 2.73 -6.29
N ALA A 26 4.04 1.81 -5.63
CA ALA A 26 3.46 0.72 -4.87
C ALA A 26 4.35 0.40 -3.66
N HIS A 27 3.76 -0.03 -2.56
CA HIS A 27 4.52 -0.49 -1.41
C HIS A 27 4.72 -2.01 -1.44
N ILE A 28 5.77 -2.49 -0.79
CA ILE A 28 6.15 -3.91 -0.77
C ILE A 28 6.09 -4.54 0.62
N ASP A 29 5.93 -3.74 1.64
CA ASP A 29 5.63 -4.23 2.99
C ASP A 29 4.17 -4.63 3.12
N VAL A 30 3.82 -5.20 4.24
CA VAL A 30 2.48 -5.72 4.52
C VAL A 30 2.17 -5.54 6.00
N VAL A 31 0.91 -5.39 6.33
CA VAL A 31 0.42 -5.47 7.71
C VAL A 31 0.78 -6.83 8.32
N GLU A 32 1.09 -6.83 9.61
CA GLU A 32 1.36 -8.06 10.35
C GLU A 32 0.28 -9.12 10.12
N ALA A 33 0.71 -10.35 10.01
CA ALA A 33 -0.18 -11.50 9.89
C ALA A 33 0.29 -12.60 10.84
N LEU A 34 -0.56 -12.95 11.80
CA LEU A 34 -0.31 -14.07 12.70
C LEU A 34 -0.94 -15.33 12.10
N PRO A 35 -0.18 -16.42 11.90
CA PRO A 35 -0.73 -17.65 11.31
C PRO A 35 -1.94 -18.21 12.04
N GLU A 36 -2.03 -18.00 13.35
CA GLU A 36 -3.15 -18.43 14.20
C GLU A 36 -4.48 -17.70 13.89
N ASP A 37 -4.42 -16.55 13.26
CA ASP A 37 -5.62 -15.79 12.83
C ASP A 37 -6.14 -16.25 11.47
N TRP A 38 -5.42 -17.17 10.81
CA TRP A 38 -5.77 -17.71 9.51
C TRP A 38 -6.33 -19.12 9.62
N SER A 39 -7.11 -19.53 8.63
CA SER A 39 -7.56 -20.93 8.56
C SER A 39 -6.36 -21.87 8.52
N SER A 40 -6.45 -23.00 9.20
CA SER A 40 -5.34 -23.94 9.37
C SER A 40 -4.75 -24.52 8.07
N ASP A 41 -5.45 -24.37 6.97
CA ASP A 41 -5.06 -24.78 5.61
C ASP A 41 -4.48 -23.62 4.77
N LEU A 42 -4.31 -22.43 5.37
CA LEU A 42 -3.75 -21.24 4.72
C LEU A 42 -2.54 -20.74 5.51
N ASN A 43 -1.43 -20.53 4.80
CA ASN A 43 -0.27 -19.84 5.34
C ASN A 43 -0.30 -18.38 4.83
N PRO A 44 -0.37 -17.36 5.69
CA PRO A 44 -0.41 -15.96 5.24
C PRO A 44 0.79 -15.53 4.40
N PHE A 45 1.93 -16.20 4.53
CA PHE A 45 3.18 -15.87 3.84
C PHE A 45 3.45 -16.72 2.60
N GLU A 46 2.50 -17.56 2.21
CA GLU A 46 2.57 -18.35 0.98
C GLU A 46 1.46 -17.94 0.02
N PHE A 47 1.84 -17.61 -1.21
CA PHE A 47 0.86 -17.33 -2.27
C PHE A 47 0.16 -18.63 -2.67
N LEU A 48 -1.15 -18.64 -2.57
CA LEU A 48 -1.98 -19.78 -2.96
C LEU A 48 -3.08 -19.34 -3.91
N GLU A 49 -3.17 -20.01 -5.07
CA GLU A 49 -4.31 -19.94 -5.97
C GLU A 49 -5.24 -21.13 -5.70
N ARG A 50 -6.50 -20.86 -5.39
CA ARG A 50 -7.51 -21.89 -5.13
C ARG A 50 -8.87 -21.43 -5.67
N GLY A 51 -9.39 -22.13 -6.67
CA GLY A 51 -10.57 -21.71 -7.41
C GLY A 51 -10.35 -20.37 -8.09
N ASP A 52 -11.25 -19.44 -7.88
CA ASP A 52 -11.17 -18.10 -8.48
C ASP A 52 -10.53 -17.05 -7.54
N TYR A 53 -9.80 -17.49 -6.51
CA TYR A 53 -9.24 -16.61 -5.48
C TYR A 53 -7.74 -16.82 -5.30
N TYR A 54 -7.07 -15.73 -4.98
CA TYR A 54 -5.70 -15.69 -4.50
C TYR A 54 -5.67 -15.43 -3.00
N TYR A 55 -4.88 -16.22 -2.28
CA TYR A 55 -4.73 -16.14 -0.83
C TYR A 55 -3.29 -15.81 -0.46
N GLY A 56 -3.12 -14.99 0.56
CA GLY A 56 -1.85 -14.60 1.12
C GLY A 56 -1.87 -13.16 1.62
N ARG A 57 -1.08 -12.83 2.61
CA ARG A 57 -0.92 -11.45 3.07
C ARG A 57 -0.24 -10.63 1.98
N GLY A 58 -0.82 -9.49 1.62
CA GLY A 58 -0.29 -8.59 0.60
C GLY A 58 -0.68 -8.95 -0.84
N VAL A 59 -1.53 -9.97 -1.09
CA VAL A 59 -1.99 -10.30 -2.46
C VAL A 59 -2.85 -9.21 -3.08
N THR A 60 -3.46 -8.34 -2.26
CA THR A 60 -4.30 -7.22 -2.72
C THR A 60 -3.75 -5.88 -2.24
N ASP A 61 -2.92 -5.90 -1.20
CA ASP A 61 -2.39 -4.71 -0.55
C ASP A 61 -0.91 -4.93 -0.21
N ASN A 62 0.03 -4.53 -1.08
CA ASN A 62 -0.16 -3.92 -2.41
C ASN A 62 0.79 -4.61 -3.42
N LYS A 63 1.07 -5.93 -3.24
CA LYS A 63 2.01 -6.68 -4.09
C LYS A 63 1.44 -7.02 -5.47
N ASP A 64 0.12 -7.05 -5.62
CA ASP A 64 -0.54 -7.22 -6.92
C ASP A 64 -0.23 -6.03 -7.84
N GLU A 65 -0.36 -4.81 -7.34
CA GLU A 65 -0.05 -3.60 -8.10
C GLU A 65 1.44 -3.55 -8.47
N ALA A 66 2.32 -3.84 -7.51
CA ALA A 66 3.76 -3.97 -7.76
C ALA A 66 4.06 -5.00 -8.85
N ALA A 67 3.42 -6.18 -8.80
CA ALA A 67 3.60 -7.24 -9.78
C ALA A 67 3.09 -6.83 -11.18
N ILE A 68 1.93 -6.14 -11.24
CA ILE A 68 1.35 -5.62 -12.48
C ILE A 68 2.30 -4.59 -13.12
N TYR A 69 2.84 -3.65 -12.35
CA TYR A 69 3.78 -2.65 -12.86
C TYR A 69 5.05 -3.29 -13.41
N ILE A 70 5.64 -4.23 -12.68
CA ILE A 70 6.83 -4.97 -13.13
C ILE A 70 6.52 -5.75 -14.41
N ALA A 71 5.41 -6.48 -14.44
CA ALA A 71 5.00 -7.26 -15.61
C ALA A 71 4.79 -6.36 -16.85
N ASN A 72 4.21 -5.17 -16.66
CA ASN A 72 4.05 -4.20 -17.74
C ASN A 72 5.39 -3.64 -18.22
N PHE A 73 6.37 -3.37 -17.35
CA PHE A 73 7.70 -2.95 -17.76
C PHE A 73 8.40 -4.04 -18.60
N ILE A 74 8.30 -5.29 -18.16
CA ILE A 74 8.85 -6.43 -18.90
C ILE A 74 8.16 -6.56 -20.28
N ARG A 75 6.83 -6.45 -20.32
CA ARG A 75 6.06 -6.51 -21.55
C ARG A 75 6.43 -5.39 -22.52
N MET A 76 6.42 -4.14 -22.06
CA MET A 76 6.81 -2.98 -22.86
C MET A 76 8.21 -3.15 -23.44
N ARG A 77 9.15 -3.66 -22.65
CA ARG A 77 10.51 -3.93 -23.11
C ARG A 77 10.55 -4.99 -24.20
N ARG A 78 9.79 -6.08 -24.06
CA ARG A 78 9.71 -7.16 -25.05
C ARG A 78 9.06 -6.72 -26.36
N GLU A 79 8.04 -5.88 -26.26
CA GLU A 79 7.30 -5.33 -27.41
C GLU A 79 8.04 -4.17 -28.10
N GLY A 80 9.14 -3.69 -27.56
CA GLY A 80 9.87 -2.52 -28.07
C GLY A 80 9.07 -1.22 -27.94
N PHE A 81 8.10 -1.17 -27.03
CA PHE A 81 7.31 0.03 -26.80
C PHE A 81 8.18 1.14 -26.22
N VAL A 82 8.06 2.35 -26.77
CA VAL A 82 8.75 3.54 -26.28
C VAL A 82 7.68 4.61 -25.98
N PRO A 83 7.44 4.93 -24.71
CA PRO A 83 6.47 5.95 -24.31
C PRO A 83 6.95 7.36 -24.69
N ASP A 84 6.06 8.33 -24.70
CA ASP A 84 6.42 9.72 -25.02
C ASP A 84 7.28 10.35 -23.93
N ARG A 85 7.09 9.98 -22.68
CA ARG A 85 7.87 10.44 -21.52
C ARG A 85 8.37 9.27 -20.70
N ASP A 86 9.33 9.50 -19.86
CA ASP A 86 9.81 8.48 -18.92
C ASP A 86 8.67 7.97 -18.01
N ILE A 87 8.71 6.69 -17.68
CA ILE A 87 7.89 6.09 -16.65
C ILE A 87 8.81 5.65 -15.52
N VAL A 88 8.54 6.09 -14.30
CA VAL A 88 9.31 5.74 -13.11
C VAL A 88 8.47 4.77 -12.28
N LEU A 89 9.05 3.67 -11.88
CA LEU A 89 8.49 2.75 -10.89
C LEU A 89 9.22 2.98 -9.57
N ALA A 90 8.49 3.23 -8.51
CA ALA A 90 9.01 3.24 -7.15
C ALA A 90 8.29 2.17 -6.33
N LEU A 91 9.06 1.20 -5.83
CA LEU A 91 8.60 0.22 -4.87
C LEU A 91 9.15 0.60 -3.50
N THR A 92 8.26 0.86 -2.55
CA THR A 92 8.62 1.45 -1.27
C THR A 92 8.35 0.51 -0.11
N ALA A 93 9.05 0.74 0.99
CA ALA A 93 8.91 0.00 2.23
C ALA A 93 8.25 0.87 3.30
N ASP A 94 7.66 0.22 4.30
CA ASP A 94 7.17 0.83 5.54
C ASP A 94 6.00 1.82 5.34
N GLU A 95 5.12 1.49 4.39
CA GLU A 95 3.87 2.25 4.16
C GLU A 95 2.85 1.94 5.27
N GLU A 96 2.73 0.69 5.64
CA GLU A 96 1.70 0.12 6.53
C GLU A 96 1.84 0.51 8.02
N GLY A 97 2.57 1.57 8.31
CA GLY A 97 2.63 2.16 9.65
C GLY A 97 3.98 2.08 10.33
N GLY A 98 5.03 1.78 9.63
CA GLY A 98 6.40 1.84 10.16
C GLY A 98 6.92 3.29 10.28
N PRO A 99 7.94 3.49 11.15
CA PRO A 99 8.51 4.82 11.38
C PRO A 99 9.48 5.28 10.28
N ARG A 100 9.66 4.50 9.22
CA ARG A 100 10.66 4.69 8.17
C ARG A 100 10.03 4.63 6.78
N ASN A 101 8.89 5.33 6.61
CA ASN A 101 8.14 5.36 5.35
C ASN A 101 9.04 5.68 4.15
N GLY A 102 9.02 4.78 3.17
CA GLY A 102 9.92 4.84 2.02
C GLY A 102 9.65 6.02 1.09
N VAL A 103 8.40 6.48 1.00
CA VAL A 103 8.04 7.66 0.20
C VAL A 103 8.58 8.92 0.86
N GLU A 104 8.45 9.06 2.19
CA GLU A 104 9.03 10.17 2.94
C GLU A 104 10.55 10.24 2.76
N PHE A 105 11.22 9.08 2.85
CA PHE A 105 12.65 8.99 2.62
C PHE A 105 13.03 9.43 1.20
N LEU A 106 12.33 8.94 0.16
CA LEU A 106 12.61 9.33 -1.22
C LEU A 106 12.35 10.82 -1.46
N LEU A 107 11.33 11.38 -0.86
CA LEU A 107 11.02 12.81 -0.97
C LEU A 107 12.07 13.70 -0.29
N ALA A 108 12.62 13.24 0.85
CA ALA A 108 13.62 14.00 1.61
C ALA A 108 15.02 13.91 0.99
N GLU A 109 15.45 12.70 0.58
CA GLU A 109 16.83 12.43 0.25
C GLU A 109 17.09 12.19 -1.24
N HIS A 110 16.05 11.80 -2.00
CA HIS A 110 16.18 11.36 -3.39
C HIS A 110 15.02 11.82 -4.28
N ARG A 111 14.54 13.03 -4.06
CA ARG A 111 13.38 13.57 -4.76
C ARG A 111 13.55 13.56 -6.28
N ASP A 112 14.75 13.79 -6.77
CA ASP A 112 15.10 13.77 -8.20
C ASP A 112 14.79 12.45 -8.89
N LEU A 113 14.80 11.35 -8.15
CA LEU A 113 14.48 10.02 -8.68
C LEU A 113 12.97 9.85 -8.94
N ILE A 114 12.12 10.54 -8.18
CA ILE A 114 10.65 10.35 -8.19
C ILE A 114 9.88 11.62 -8.58
N ASP A 115 10.54 12.75 -8.87
CA ASP A 115 9.86 13.96 -9.31
C ASP A 115 9.16 13.72 -10.64
N ALA A 116 7.83 13.80 -10.65
CA ALA A 116 6.97 13.41 -11.75
C ALA A 116 5.88 14.45 -12.03
N ALA A 117 5.28 14.37 -13.23
CA ALA A 117 4.10 15.17 -13.56
C ALA A 117 2.83 14.61 -12.92
N TYR A 118 2.76 13.28 -12.83
CA TYR A 118 1.64 12.52 -12.27
C TYR A 118 2.19 11.34 -11.48
N ALA A 119 1.49 10.98 -10.41
CA ALA A 119 1.71 9.74 -9.68
C ALA A 119 0.44 8.88 -9.73
N LEU A 120 0.61 7.61 -9.99
CA LEU A 120 -0.40 6.58 -9.81
C LEU A 120 0.00 5.77 -8.59
N ASN A 121 -0.91 5.66 -7.65
CA ASN A 121 -0.77 4.94 -6.41
C ASN A 121 -2.11 4.28 -6.09
N GLU A 122 -2.15 3.42 -5.11
CA GLU A 122 -3.38 2.87 -4.57
C GLU A 122 -4.34 3.95 -4.05
N GLY A 123 -5.57 3.53 -3.75
CA GLY A 123 -6.65 4.41 -3.32
C GLY A 123 -7.59 4.77 -4.47
N GLY A 124 -8.84 4.90 -4.17
CA GLY A 124 -9.88 5.01 -5.17
C GLY A 124 -10.39 3.63 -5.61
N GLY A 125 -10.96 3.55 -6.79
CA GLY A 125 -11.46 2.29 -7.37
C GLY A 125 -12.86 2.37 -7.92
N GLY A 126 -13.27 1.32 -8.62
CA GLY A 126 -14.59 1.15 -9.17
C GLY A 126 -15.50 0.30 -8.30
N MET A 127 -16.78 0.59 -8.32
CA MET A 127 -17.81 -0.27 -7.72
C MET A 127 -18.71 -0.83 -8.81
N GLU A 128 -18.86 -2.15 -8.78
CA GLU A 128 -19.82 -2.85 -9.62
C GLU A 128 -20.79 -3.66 -8.76
N ARG A 129 -22.03 -3.75 -9.18
CA ARG A 129 -23.07 -4.59 -8.57
C ARG A 129 -23.93 -5.22 -9.66
N ASP A 130 -24.03 -6.53 -9.64
CA ASP A 130 -24.84 -7.31 -10.59
C ASP A 130 -24.51 -6.97 -12.06
N GLY A 131 -23.22 -6.86 -12.41
CA GLY A 131 -22.74 -6.51 -13.74
C GLY A 131 -22.93 -5.04 -14.14
N ARG A 132 -23.42 -4.19 -13.23
CA ARG A 132 -23.63 -2.75 -13.48
C ARG A 132 -22.55 -1.93 -12.79
N LYS A 133 -21.85 -1.12 -13.57
CA LYS A 133 -20.91 -0.12 -13.05
C LYS A 133 -21.67 0.95 -12.27
N ILE A 134 -21.40 1.08 -10.97
CA ILE A 134 -22.08 1.99 -10.05
C ILE A 134 -21.31 3.29 -9.90
N SER A 135 -19.99 3.22 -9.64
CA SER A 135 -19.15 4.39 -9.47
C SER A 135 -17.72 4.10 -9.92
N ASN A 136 -17.02 5.18 -10.24
CA ASN A 136 -15.57 5.19 -10.32
C ASN A 136 -15.10 6.32 -9.40
N ASN A 137 -14.34 5.98 -8.38
CA ASN A 137 -13.97 6.90 -7.32
C ASN A 137 -12.53 7.40 -7.56
N VAL A 138 -12.35 8.69 -7.36
CA VAL A 138 -11.03 9.33 -7.35
C VAL A 138 -10.80 9.86 -5.94
N GLN A 139 -9.72 9.43 -5.30
CA GLN A 139 -9.35 9.92 -3.99
C GLN A 139 -8.78 11.34 -4.12
N ALA A 140 -9.44 12.30 -3.52
CA ALA A 140 -9.06 13.71 -3.57
C ALA A 140 -8.37 14.18 -2.30
N ALA A 141 -8.52 13.46 -1.19
CA ALA A 141 -7.90 13.76 0.11
C ALA A 141 -7.93 12.51 1.00
N GLU A 142 -7.06 12.51 1.98
CA GLU A 142 -7.02 11.48 3.03
C GLU A 142 -7.42 12.07 4.39
N LYS A 143 -8.01 11.21 5.23
CA LYS A 143 -8.28 11.54 6.63
C LYS A 143 -6.98 11.42 7.41
N LYS A 144 -6.72 12.41 8.25
CA LYS A 144 -5.60 12.32 9.19
C LYS A 144 -5.98 11.37 10.33
N PHE A 145 -5.18 10.34 10.54
CA PHE A 145 -5.33 9.42 11.66
C PHE A 145 -5.02 10.12 12.99
N LEU A 146 -5.89 9.91 13.97
CA LEU A 146 -5.70 10.39 15.34
C LEU A 146 -6.09 9.29 16.32
N SER A 147 -5.18 8.97 17.24
CA SER A 147 -5.47 8.07 18.37
C SER A 147 -5.91 8.85 19.58
N PHE A 148 -6.97 8.38 20.20
CA PHE A 148 -7.46 8.91 21.47
C PHE A 148 -7.39 7.80 22.51
N TYR A 149 -6.79 8.11 23.65
CA TYR A 149 -6.74 7.22 24.79
C TYR A 149 -7.73 7.71 25.85
N PHE A 150 -8.72 6.85 26.17
CA PHE A 150 -9.68 7.11 27.22
C PHE A 150 -9.34 6.26 28.42
N THR A 151 -9.11 6.88 29.55
CA THR A 151 -8.83 6.18 30.81
C THR A 151 -9.93 6.51 31.80
N ALA A 152 -10.65 5.48 32.24
CA ALA A 152 -11.61 5.60 33.32
C ALA A 152 -11.07 4.88 34.57
N THR A 153 -11.14 5.53 35.71
CA THR A 153 -10.64 4.97 36.97
C THR A 153 -11.70 5.10 38.07
N ASN A 154 -11.70 4.13 38.97
CA ASN A 154 -12.47 4.25 40.22
C ASN A 154 -11.61 3.74 41.40
N PRO A 155 -12.04 3.98 42.64
CA PRO A 155 -11.30 3.53 43.83
C PRO A 155 -11.22 2.00 44.01
N GLY A 156 -11.87 1.23 43.16
CA GLY A 156 -12.03 -0.21 43.32
C GLY A 156 -13.31 -0.58 44.08
N GLY A 157 -13.55 -1.89 44.22
CA GLY A 157 -14.73 -2.44 44.88
C GLY A 157 -15.05 -3.84 44.42
N HIS A 158 -16.10 -4.44 44.94
CA HIS A 158 -16.54 -5.76 44.53
C HIS A 158 -17.33 -5.69 43.20
N SER A 159 -16.94 -6.49 42.21
CA SER A 159 -17.49 -6.42 40.86
C SER A 159 -19.02 -6.64 40.78
N SER A 160 -19.62 -7.34 41.75
CA SER A 160 -21.06 -7.58 41.77
C SER A 160 -21.84 -6.47 42.54
N VAL A 161 -21.17 -5.48 43.08
CA VAL A 161 -21.79 -4.39 43.84
C VAL A 161 -21.50 -3.08 43.08
N PRO A 162 -22.39 -2.66 42.19
CA PRO A 162 -22.18 -1.41 41.44
C PRO A 162 -22.21 -0.21 42.38
N VAL A 163 -21.31 0.72 42.12
CA VAL A 163 -21.20 2.00 42.85
C VAL A 163 -21.50 3.15 41.91
N GLU A 164 -21.94 4.28 42.45
CA GLU A 164 -22.31 5.47 41.65
C GLU A 164 -21.14 5.97 40.78
N LYS A 165 -19.91 5.88 41.28
CA LYS A 165 -18.69 6.23 40.57
C LYS A 165 -18.03 4.96 40.04
N ASN A 166 -18.50 4.50 38.91
CA ASN A 166 -17.97 3.31 38.22
C ASN A 166 -17.01 3.72 37.10
N ALA A 167 -16.05 2.86 36.77
CA ALA A 167 -15.12 3.04 35.62
C ALA A 167 -15.67 2.52 34.30
N ILE A 168 -16.87 1.96 34.29
CA ILE A 168 -17.54 1.42 33.11
C ILE A 168 -18.68 2.34 32.70
#